data_069c9582f6bf53b37ebe2de8226a6869
#
_entry.id   069c9582f6bf53b37ebe2de8226a6869
#
_cell.length_a   1.000
_cell.length_b   1.000
_cell.length_c   1.000
_cell.angle_alpha   90.00
_cell.angle_beta   90.00
_cell.angle_gamma   90.00
#
_symmetry.space_group_name_H-M   'P 1'
#
loop_
_entity.id
_entity.type
_entity.pdbx_description
1 polymer ?
#
loop_
_entity_poly.entity_id
_entity_poly.type
_entity_poly.pdbx_seq_one_letter_code
_entity_poly.pdbx_strand_id
1 'polypeptide(L)'
;MAMTSAALGGLDVRLVVPKMSDSRLVTYAARSYFDELLASGIKVYEYGPRMLHTKALLCDDDVAIIGSANFDHRSFRLNFEISMLFRDRPLASELEALIEGEMAGSDRVHDKRNRSFWRNRLPEAAARLMSPLL
;
A
#
# COMPACT_ATOMS: atom_id res chain seq x y z
N MET A 1 8.00 5.40 -6.39
CA MET A 1 8.71 6.69 -6.56
C MET A 1 7.88 7.90 -6.19
N ALA A 2 6.66 8.14 -6.74
CA ALA A 2 5.89 9.35 -6.41
C ALA A 2 5.58 9.50 -4.91
N MET A 3 5.04 8.46 -4.27
CA MET A 3 4.75 8.46 -2.82
C MET A 3 6.02 8.67 -1.97
N THR A 4 7.12 8.03 -2.33
CA THR A 4 8.41 8.17 -1.65
C THR A 4 8.93 9.61 -1.75
N SER A 5 8.85 10.22 -2.97
CA SER A 5 9.24 11.60 -3.16
C SER A 5 8.36 12.58 -2.40
N ALA A 6 7.05 12.31 -2.35
CA ALA A 6 6.10 13.12 -1.58
C ALA A 6 6.41 13.08 -0.08
N ALA A 7 6.63 11.88 0.48
CA ALA A 7 6.96 11.71 1.89
C ALA A 7 8.32 12.36 2.24
N LEU A 8 9.35 12.19 1.41
CA LEU A 8 10.64 12.87 1.58
C LEU A 8 10.52 14.40 1.45
N GLY A 9 9.55 14.89 0.70
CA GLY A 9 9.18 16.30 0.60
C GLY A 9 8.39 16.83 1.81
N GLY A 10 8.13 15.99 2.82
CA GLY A 10 7.45 16.39 4.07
C GLY A 10 5.94 16.21 4.08
N LEU A 11 5.34 15.58 3.04
CA LEU A 11 3.91 15.29 3.03
C LEU A 11 3.57 14.09 3.93
N ASP A 12 2.39 14.10 4.55
CA ASP A 12 1.87 12.97 5.32
C ASP A 12 1.34 11.90 4.37
N VAL A 13 2.17 10.91 4.07
CA VAL A 13 1.79 9.79 3.20
C VAL A 13 1.45 8.58 4.04
N ARG A 14 0.23 8.06 3.85
CA ARG A 14 -0.29 6.88 4.54
C ARG A 14 -0.64 5.81 3.50
N LEU A 15 -0.28 4.56 3.78
CA LEU A 15 -0.53 3.41 2.91
C LEU A 15 -1.22 2.31 3.70
N VAL A 16 -2.42 1.93 3.27
CA VAL A 16 -3.16 0.78 3.83
C VAL A 16 -3.03 -0.38 2.85
N VAL A 17 -2.56 -1.51 3.34
CA VAL A 17 -2.37 -2.73 2.55
C VAL A 17 -3.03 -3.92 3.23
N PRO A 18 -3.46 -4.95 2.48
CA PRO A 18 -3.96 -6.17 3.11
C PRO A 18 -2.85 -6.86 3.91
N LYS A 19 -3.17 -7.31 5.13
CA LYS A 19 -2.27 -8.12 5.98
C LYS A 19 -1.98 -9.48 5.35
N MET A 20 -2.98 -10.01 4.63
CA MET A 20 -2.87 -11.25 3.86
C MET A 20 -3.48 -11.04 2.47
N SER A 21 -2.76 -11.48 1.45
CA SER A 21 -3.25 -11.59 0.07
C SER A 21 -3.65 -13.03 -0.20
N ASP A 22 -4.31 -13.29 -1.34
CA ASP A 22 -4.65 -14.64 -1.83
C ASP A 22 -3.42 -15.54 -1.96
N SER A 23 -2.27 -14.96 -2.22
CA SER A 23 -0.98 -15.65 -2.32
C SER A 23 -0.02 -15.19 -1.24
N ARG A 24 0.57 -16.15 -0.52
CA ARG A 24 1.65 -15.88 0.44
C ARG A 24 2.86 -15.21 -0.22
N LEU A 25 3.13 -15.56 -1.48
CA LEU A 25 4.23 -14.99 -2.26
C LEU A 25 4.01 -13.48 -2.48
N VAL A 26 2.79 -13.08 -2.86
CA VAL A 26 2.41 -11.66 -3.03
C VAL A 26 2.52 -10.92 -1.70
N THR A 27 2.09 -11.54 -0.60
CA THR A 27 2.23 -10.95 0.75
C THR A 27 3.70 -10.70 1.11
N TYR A 28 4.60 -11.67 0.86
CA TYR A 28 6.04 -11.50 1.12
C TYR A 28 6.67 -10.46 0.20
N ALA A 29 6.29 -10.45 -1.09
CA ALA A 29 6.77 -9.45 -2.04
C ALA A 29 6.37 -8.03 -1.60
N ALA A 30 5.11 -7.80 -1.23
CA ALA A 30 4.65 -6.52 -0.72
C ALA A 30 5.43 -6.08 0.53
N ARG A 31 5.61 -7.00 1.49
CA ARG A 31 6.34 -6.71 2.74
C ARG A 31 7.83 -6.41 2.53
N SER A 32 8.43 -6.89 1.44
CA SER A 32 9.83 -6.60 1.11
C SER A 32 10.11 -5.12 0.85
N TYR A 33 9.08 -4.34 0.51
CA TYR A 33 9.18 -2.90 0.26
C TYR A 33 8.96 -2.05 1.53
N PHE A 34 8.47 -2.64 2.63
CA PHE A 34 8.08 -1.85 3.82
C PHE A 34 9.25 -1.10 4.45
N ASP A 35 10.44 -1.70 4.50
CA ASP A 35 11.61 -1.03 5.09
C ASP A 35 11.98 0.23 4.28
N GLU A 36 11.88 0.19 2.96
CA GLU A 36 12.11 1.32 2.06
C GLU A 36 11.05 2.42 2.22
N LEU A 37 9.78 2.01 2.31
CA LEU A 37 8.65 2.94 2.51
C LEU A 37 8.75 3.63 3.87
N LEU A 38 9.00 2.87 4.95
CA LEU A 38 9.16 3.41 6.30
C LEU A 38 10.36 4.36 6.39
N ALA A 39 11.50 4.01 5.75
CA ALA A 39 12.68 4.88 5.72
C ALA A 39 12.42 6.21 5.00
N SER A 40 11.46 6.24 4.07
CA SER A 40 11.03 7.46 3.38
C SER A 40 10.02 8.29 4.19
N GLY A 41 9.59 7.83 5.37
CA GLY A 41 8.61 8.51 6.21
C GLY A 41 7.14 8.11 5.93
N ILE A 42 6.90 7.16 5.03
CA ILE A 42 5.54 6.67 4.74
C ILE A 42 5.03 5.85 5.93
N LYS A 43 3.80 6.13 6.35
CA LYS A 43 3.11 5.38 7.40
C LYS A 43 2.39 4.20 6.77
N VAL A 44 2.80 2.97 7.08
CA VAL A 44 2.22 1.74 6.53
C VAL A 44 1.32 1.08 7.56
N TYR A 45 0.13 0.65 7.12
CA TYR A 45 -0.90 -0.01 7.91
C TYR A 45 -1.28 -1.34 7.26
N GLU A 46 -1.21 -2.45 8.00
CA GLU A 46 -1.66 -3.78 7.56
C GLU A 46 -3.09 -4.04 8.04
N TYR A 47 -4.05 -4.01 7.14
CA TYR A 47 -5.46 -4.28 7.43
C TYR A 47 -5.72 -5.78 7.53
N GLY A 48 -6.24 -6.25 8.67
CA GLY A 48 -6.39 -7.66 8.99
C GLY A 48 -7.80 -8.20 9.18
N PRO A 49 -8.84 -7.37 9.45
CA PRO A 49 -10.18 -7.87 9.80
C PRO A 49 -10.85 -8.68 8.69
N ARG A 50 -10.60 -8.32 7.44
CA ARG A 50 -11.10 -8.98 6.23
C ARG A 50 -10.15 -8.74 5.08
N MET A 51 -10.40 -9.39 3.93
CA MET A 51 -9.62 -9.11 2.72
C MET A 51 -9.88 -7.68 2.24
N LEU A 52 -8.82 -6.91 2.13
CA LEU A 52 -8.85 -5.58 1.53
C LEU A 52 -8.61 -5.71 0.02
N HIS A 53 -9.60 -5.29 -0.77
CA HIS A 53 -9.50 -5.33 -2.24
C HIS A 53 -9.75 -3.94 -2.89
N THR A 54 -9.84 -2.91 -2.08
CA THR A 54 -10.01 -1.53 -2.51
C THR A 54 -8.73 -1.02 -3.19
N LYS A 55 -8.87 -0.34 -4.32
CA LYS A 55 -7.81 0.37 -5.01
C LYS A 55 -8.22 1.82 -5.12
N ALA A 56 -7.80 2.60 -4.16
CA ALA A 56 -8.12 4.01 -4.06
C ALA A 56 -6.91 4.82 -3.63
N LEU A 57 -6.83 6.03 -4.10
CA LEU A 57 -5.86 7.05 -3.69
C LEU A 57 -6.63 8.33 -3.38
N LEU A 58 -6.40 8.89 -2.22
CA LEU A 58 -6.89 10.20 -1.83
C LEU A 58 -5.70 11.17 -1.77
N CYS A 59 -5.84 12.33 -2.40
CA CYS A 59 -4.88 13.42 -2.31
C CYS A 59 -5.59 14.65 -1.75
N ASP A 60 -5.12 15.10 -0.60
CA ASP A 60 -5.70 16.21 0.14
C ASP A 60 -7.21 16.00 0.41
N ASP A 61 -8.03 17.03 0.25
CA ASP A 61 -9.45 17.03 0.61
C ASP A 61 -10.38 17.05 -0.61
N ASP A 62 -9.85 17.01 -1.84
CA ASP A 62 -10.66 17.20 -3.05
C ASP A 62 -10.39 16.23 -4.21
N VAL A 63 -9.29 15.48 -4.19
CA VAL A 63 -8.92 14.59 -5.28
C VAL A 63 -8.93 13.14 -4.85
N ALA A 64 -9.78 12.33 -5.48
CA ALA A 64 -9.85 10.90 -5.30
C ALA A 64 -9.63 10.15 -6.62
N ILE A 65 -8.87 9.07 -6.57
CA ILE A 65 -8.71 8.11 -7.67
C ILE A 65 -9.21 6.76 -7.18
N ILE A 66 -10.13 6.16 -7.92
CA ILE A 66 -10.66 4.83 -7.62
C ILE A 66 -10.57 4.00 -8.90
N GLY A 67 -10.07 2.78 -8.81
CA GLY A 67 -9.87 1.97 -10.01
C GLY A 67 -9.66 0.49 -9.76
N SER A 68 -9.21 -0.18 -10.81
CA SER A 68 -8.91 -1.62 -10.78
C SER A 68 -7.42 -1.90 -10.53
N ALA A 69 -6.53 -0.93 -10.73
CA ALA A 69 -5.08 -1.09 -10.62
C ALA A 69 -4.65 -1.37 -9.17
N ASN A 70 -4.02 -2.52 -8.94
CA ASN A 70 -3.32 -2.80 -7.70
C ASN A 70 -2.02 -1.99 -7.60
N PHE A 71 -1.50 -1.85 -6.39
CA PHE A 71 -0.19 -1.22 -6.17
C PHE A 71 0.94 -2.25 -6.41
N ASP A 72 1.02 -2.75 -7.65
CA ASP A 72 2.00 -3.74 -8.08
C ASP A 72 2.55 -3.44 -9.48
N HIS A 73 3.62 -4.18 -9.83
CA HIS A 73 4.34 -3.95 -11.09
C HIS A 73 3.50 -4.31 -12.33
N ARG A 74 2.64 -5.32 -12.23
CA ARG A 74 1.80 -5.77 -13.36
C ARG A 74 0.70 -4.75 -13.65
N SER A 75 0.00 -4.27 -12.63
CA SER A 75 -1.04 -3.25 -12.80
C SER A 75 -0.48 -1.96 -13.39
N PHE A 76 0.75 -1.56 -13.00
CA PHE A 76 1.35 -0.33 -13.52
C PHE A 76 1.98 -0.44 -14.90
N ARG A 77 2.27 -1.66 -15.42
CA ARG A 77 3.04 -1.80 -16.66
C ARG A 77 2.49 -2.79 -17.67
N LEU A 78 1.72 -3.79 -17.25
CA LEU A 78 1.35 -4.92 -18.10
C LEU A 78 -0.15 -5.11 -18.26
N ASN A 79 -0.94 -4.87 -17.21
CA ASN A 79 -2.38 -5.09 -17.24
C ASN A 79 -3.11 -3.93 -17.91
N PHE A 80 -4.27 -4.25 -18.49
CA PHE A 80 -5.24 -3.23 -18.86
C PHE A 80 -6.03 -2.88 -17.60
N GLU A 81 -5.89 -1.64 -17.15
CA GLU A 81 -6.51 -1.15 -15.92
C GLU A 81 -7.37 0.09 -16.25
N ILE A 82 -8.41 0.30 -15.45
CA ILE A 82 -9.23 1.49 -15.53
C ILE A 82 -9.21 2.21 -14.18
N SER A 83 -9.06 3.51 -14.21
CA SER A 83 -9.15 4.35 -13.03
C SER A 83 -9.97 5.60 -13.34
N MET A 84 -10.77 6.00 -12.37
CA MET A 84 -11.56 7.23 -12.44
C MET A 84 -10.95 8.23 -11.46
N LEU A 85 -10.66 9.43 -11.95
CA LEU A 85 -10.23 10.55 -11.14
C LEU A 85 -11.42 11.46 -10.89
N PHE A 86 -11.66 11.75 -9.64
CA PHE A 86 -12.69 12.66 -9.16
C PHE A 86 -12.03 13.88 -8.53
N ARG A 87 -12.59 15.04 -8.81
CA ARG A 87 -12.27 16.27 -8.07
C ARG A 87 -13.55 16.77 -7.44
N ASP A 88 -13.85 16.24 -6.26
CA ASP A 88 -15.11 16.47 -5.57
C ASP A 88 -14.91 16.30 -4.05
N ARG A 89 -15.08 17.38 -3.29
CA ARG A 89 -14.87 17.36 -1.83
C ARG A 89 -15.81 16.43 -1.07
N PRO A 90 -17.12 16.38 -1.34
CA PRO A 90 -18.01 15.44 -0.70
C PRO A 90 -17.55 13.99 -0.88
N LEU A 91 -17.23 13.57 -2.12
CA LEU A 91 -16.76 12.23 -2.40
C LEU A 91 -15.39 11.94 -1.74
N ALA A 92 -14.48 12.91 -1.77
CA ALA A 92 -13.18 12.80 -1.11
C ALA A 92 -13.33 12.61 0.41
N SER A 93 -14.24 13.34 1.04
CA SER A 93 -14.54 13.20 2.49
C SER A 93 -15.15 11.84 2.84
N GLU A 94 -16.04 11.30 1.99
CA GLU A 94 -16.58 9.96 2.18
C GLU A 94 -15.48 8.89 2.06
N LEU A 95 -14.59 9.04 1.08
CA LEU A 95 -13.46 8.14 0.88
C LEU A 95 -12.46 8.24 2.05
N GLU A 96 -12.20 9.45 2.56
CA GLU A 96 -11.36 9.67 3.73
C GLU A 96 -11.89 8.93 4.94
N ALA A 97 -13.19 9.08 5.23
CA ALA A 97 -13.84 8.39 6.35
C ALA A 97 -13.74 6.87 6.24
N LEU A 98 -13.87 6.31 5.03
CA LEU A 98 -13.67 4.88 4.77
C LEU A 98 -12.22 4.46 5.04
N ILE A 99 -11.24 5.18 4.50
CA ILE A 99 -9.81 4.89 4.70
C ILE A 99 -9.42 5.00 6.17
N GLU A 100 -9.91 6.00 6.89
CA GLU A 100 -9.65 6.14 8.32
C GLU A 100 -10.27 5.01 9.14
N GLY A 101 -11.46 4.55 8.77
CA GLY A 101 -12.10 3.38 9.36
C GLY A 101 -11.28 2.10 9.13
N GLU A 102 -10.71 1.92 7.94
CA GLU A 102 -9.81 0.80 7.64
C GLU A 102 -8.48 0.92 8.40
N MET A 103 -7.90 2.11 8.50
CA MET A 103 -6.69 2.36 9.30
C MET A 103 -6.91 2.09 10.79
N ALA A 104 -8.07 2.46 11.34
CA ALA A 104 -8.41 2.20 12.74
C ALA A 104 -8.46 0.70 13.06
N GLY A 105 -8.84 -0.14 12.07
CA GLY A 105 -8.82 -1.60 12.15
C GLY A 105 -7.50 -2.26 11.74
N SER A 106 -6.46 -1.49 11.48
CA SER A 106 -5.17 -1.96 10.96
C SER A 106 -4.08 -1.96 12.01
N ASP A 107 -3.11 -2.87 11.84
CA ASP A 107 -1.87 -2.85 12.60
C ASP A 107 -0.87 -1.90 11.93
N ARG A 108 -0.45 -0.85 12.64
CA ARG A 108 0.60 0.03 12.13
C ARG A 108 1.94 -0.71 12.09
N VAL A 109 2.59 -0.69 10.94
CA VAL A 109 3.91 -1.28 10.76
C VAL A 109 4.97 -0.33 11.31
N HIS A 110 5.76 -0.83 12.26
CA HIS A 110 6.91 -0.11 12.82
C HIS A 110 8.22 -0.65 12.24
N ASP A 111 9.33 0.07 12.47
CA ASP A 111 10.67 -0.31 11.99
C ASP A 111 10.97 -1.79 12.34
N LYS A 112 11.36 -2.55 11.31
CA LYS A 112 11.50 -4.01 11.37
C LYS A 112 12.94 -4.50 11.57
N ARG A 113 13.87 -3.65 12.00
CA ARG A 113 15.30 -4.03 12.18
C ARG A 113 15.50 -5.29 13.03
N ASN A 114 14.54 -5.64 13.90
CA ASN A 114 14.59 -6.80 14.78
C ASN A 114 13.87 -8.07 14.25
N ARG A 115 13.48 -8.11 12.96
CA ARG A 115 12.81 -9.30 12.40
C ARG A 115 13.82 -10.42 12.10
N SER A 116 13.44 -11.64 12.43
CA SER A 116 14.26 -12.84 12.17
C SER A 116 14.64 -12.92 10.68
N PHE A 117 15.94 -13.02 10.40
CA PHE A 117 16.48 -13.12 9.04
C PHE A 117 15.88 -14.31 8.28
N TRP A 118 15.90 -15.50 8.87
CA TRP A 118 15.46 -16.74 8.22
C TRP A 118 13.95 -16.85 8.03
N ARG A 119 13.16 -16.35 8.98
CA ARG A 119 11.70 -16.50 8.95
C ARG A 119 10.98 -15.43 8.14
N ASN A 120 11.57 -14.26 8.02
CA ASN A 120 10.93 -13.10 7.41
C ASN A 120 11.75 -12.51 6.27
N ARG A 121 13.00 -12.10 6.52
CA ARG A 121 13.80 -11.34 5.52
C ARG A 121 14.20 -12.18 4.30
N LEU A 122 14.57 -13.44 4.49
CA LEU A 122 14.95 -14.30 3.39
C LEU A 122 13.77 -14.62 2.44
N PRO A 123 12.57 -15.05 2.93
CA PRO A 123 11.39 -15.21 2.09
C PRO A 123 10.95 -13.91 1.39
N GLU A 124 11.01 -12.77 2.09
CA GLU A 124 10.70 -11.46 1.51
C GLU A 124 11.66 -11.09 0.38
N ALA A 125 12.98 -11.29 0.57
CA ALA A 125 13.99 -11.02 -0.46
C ALA A 125 13.83 -11.95 -1.69
N ALA A 126 13.57 -13.23 -1.47
CA ALA A 126 13.29 -14.17 -2.55
C ALA A 126 12.01 -13.80 -3.32
N ALA A 127 10.94 -13.43 -2.61
CA ALA A 127 9.69 -12.97 -3.22
C ALA A 127 9.87 -11.65 -4.00
N ARG A 128 10.76 -10.76 -3.56
CA ARG A 128 11.09 -9.51 -4.27
C ARG A 128 11.68 -9.78 -5.66
N LEU A 129 12.47 -10.82 -5.83
CA LEU A 129 13.00 -11.21 -7.14
C LEU A 129 11.89 -11.66 -8.10
N MET A 130 10.80 -12.20 -7.56
CA MET A 130 9.62 -12.62 -8.34
C MET A 130 8.61 -11.48 -8.56
N SER A 131 8.77 -10.35 -7.88
CA SER A 131 7.82 -9.22 -7.91
C SER A 131 7.48 -8.73 -9.32
N PRO A 132 8.39 -8.71 -10.32
CA PRO A 132 8.05 -8.33 -11.69
C PRO A 132 7.10 -9.30 -12.40
N LEU A 133 6.91 -10.50 -11.87
CA LEU A 133 6.06 -11.56 -12.40
C LEU A 133 4.72 -11.72 -11.67
N LEU A 134 4.56 -10.99 -10.56
CA LEU A 134 3.40 -11.07 -9.64
C LEU A 134 2.39 -9.98 -9.89
#